data_95d849e2d379b4912df105be1bb76e6f
#
_entry.id   95d849e2d379b4912df105be1bb76e6f
#
_cell.length_a   1.000
_cell.length_b   1.000
_cell.length_c   1.000
_cell.angle_alpha   90.00
_cell.angle_beta   90.00
_cell.angle_gamma   90.00
#
_symmetry.space_group_name_H-M   'P 1'
#
loop_
_entity.id
_entity.type
_entity.pdbx_description
1 polymer ?
#
loop_
_entity_poly.entity_id
_entity_poly.type
_entity_poly.pdbx_seq_one_letter_code
_entity_poly.pdbx_strand_id
1 'polypeptide(L)'
;MANEIVKFENLQTEFEVVAKKHLQIRAANNPEFQEKFIKTFSDLVFSQSDEMLEKLNNTRQNSLLNAIFMATELGASFAKKEISFIPYEIFKKESKNGVEKKVATGVYDAIVIVDIKFQKQQILKLKNCSTFFTAEVHEGVQVINDLTTGNFVFVGTNDVTKPTVGYYSRFVDTDLMVYDIFMSCAEIIDRAKYSPQFKESNYKQYGNNPHMEKVVVRNLMKIIP
;
A
#
# COMPACT_ATOMS: atom_id res chain seq x y z
N MET A 1 3.36 0.20 28.63
CA MET A 1 2.68 -1.08 28.41
C MET A 1 3.63 -1.92 27.58
N ALA A 2 4.06 -3.08 28.08
CA ALA A 2 4.88 -4.00 27.31
C ALA A 2 4.05 -4.46 26.11
N ASN A 3 4.63 -4.36 24.90
CA ASN A 3 4.00 -4.89 23.70
C ASN A 3 4.03 -6.42 23.80
N GLU A 4 2.89 -7.03 24.05
CA GLU A 4 2.76 -8.48 24.03
C GLU A 4 2.98 -9.01 22.63
N ILE A 5 3.76 -10.07 22.53
CA ILE A 5 4.01 -10.80 21.29
C ILE A 5 2.92 -11.87 21.16
N VAL A 6 2.26 -11.91 20.02
CA VAL A 6 1.24 -12.94 19.75
C VAL A 6 1.95 -14.26 19.48
N LYS A 7 1.70 -15.29 20.31
CA LYS A 7 2.24 -16.63 20.11
C LYS A 7 1.29 -17.48 19.28
N PHE A 8 1.85 -18.21 18.31
CA PHE A 8 1.09 -18.92 17.27
C PHE A 8 0.34 -20.15 17.76
N GLU A 9 0.86 -20.86 18.75
CA GLU A 9 0.29 -22.13 19.26
C GLU A 9 -1.13 -21.99 19.83
N ASN A 10 -1.54 -20.75 20.20
CA ASN A 10 -2.88 -20.41 20.64
C ASN A 10 -3.50 -19.29 19.82
N LEU A 11 -2.98 -19.04 18.64
CA LEU A 11 -3.18 -17.79 17.92
C LEU A 11 -4.64 -17.51 17.59
N GLN A 12 -5.39 -18.53 17.18
CA GLN A 12 -6.78 -18.33 16.80
C GLN A 12 -7.63 -17.94 18.02
N THR A 13 -7.44 -18.64 19.14
CA THR A 13 -8.20 -18.38 20.37
C THR A 13 -7.77 -17.08 21.05
N GLU A 14 -6.46 -16.84 21.17
CA GLU A 14 -5.93 -15.62 21.77
C GLU A 14 -6.22 -14.39 20.89
N PHE A 15 -6.07 -14.55 19.57
CA PHE A 15 -6.40 -13.50 18.63
C PHE A 15 -7.88 -13.14 18.67
N GLU A 16 -8.78 -14.11 18.71
CA GLU A 16 -10.23 -13.87 18.84
C GLU A 16 -10.57 -13.09 20.11
N VAL A 17 -9.96 -13.44 21.25
CA VAL A 17 -10.18 -12.74 22.52
C VAL A 17 -9.70 -11.29 22.43
N VAL A 18 -8.50 -11.09 21.91
CA VAL A 18 -7.89 -9.75 21.77
C VAL A 18 -8.59 -8.94 20.69
N ALA A 19 -8.94 -9.57 19.57
CA ALA A 19 -9.70 -8.96 18.51
C ALA A 19 -11.07 -8.50 18.99
N LYS A 20 -11.79 -9.33 19.74
CA LYS A 20 -13.08 -8.97 20.35
C LYS A 20 -12.94 -7.74 21.26
N LYS A 21 -11.91 -7.69 22.11
CA LYS A 21 -11.65 -6.53 22.97
C LYS A 21 -11.32 -5.27 22.16
N HIS A 22 -10.49 -5.39 21.12
CA HIS A 22 -10.13 -4.29 20.24
C HIS A 22 -11.30 -3.81 19.39
N LEU A 23 -12.10 -4.74 18.87
CA LEU A 23 -13.30 -4.49 18.09
C LEU A 23 -14.44 -3.91 18.95
N GLN A 24 -14.55 -4.29 20.22
CA GLN A 24 -15.51 -3.65 21.16
C GLN A 24 -15.27 -2.14 21.26
N ILE A 25 -14.02 -1.69 21.12
CA ILE A 25 -13.69 -0.26 21.15
C ILE A 25 -13.96 0.42 19.80
N ARG A 26 -13.70 -0.25 18.67
CA ARG A 26 -13.74 0.34 17.32
C ARG A 26 -14.96 -0.03 16.47
N ALA A 27 -15.58 -1.16 16.73
CA ALA A 27 -16.69 -1.71 15.93
C ALA A 27 -17.74 -2.42 16.80
N ALA A 28 -18.01 -1.89 17.99
CA ALA A 28 -18.87 -2.51 19.03
C ALA A 28 -20.25 -2.92 18.52
N ASN A 29 -20.79 -2.28 17.50
CA ASN A 29 -22.15 -2.46 17.00
C ASN A 29 -22.19 -2.99 15.56
N ASN A 30 -21.10 -3.57 15.04
CA ASN A 30 -21.05 -4.09 13.68
C ASN A 30 -20.58 -5.56 13.64
N PRO A 31 -21.51 -6.53 13.86
CA PRO A 31 -21.18 -7.95 13.84
C PRO A 31 -20.60 -8.42 12.50
N GLU A 32 -21.08 -7.88 11.39
CA GLU A 32 -20.59 -8.20 10.05
C GLU A 32 -19.12 -7.80 9.89
N PHE A 33 -18.71 -6.64 10.39
CA PHE A 33 -17.33 -6.22 10.39
C PHE A 33 -16.46 -7.13 11.26
N GLN A 34 -16.96 -7.56 12.43
CA GLN A 34 -16.24 -8.48 13.32
C GLN A 34 -15.97 -9.82 12.62
N GLU A 35 -16.97 -10.38 11.94
CA GLU A 35 -16.83 -11.63 11.18
C GLU A 35 -15.80 -11.46 10.04
N LYS A 36 -15.89 -10.37 9.28
CA LYS A 36 -14.92 -10.05 8.23
C LYS A 36 -13.51 -9.90 8.78
N PHE A 37 -13.35 -9.28 9.95
CA PHE A 37 -12.06 -9.09 10.59
C PHE A 37 -11.40 -10.43 10.96
N ILE A 38 -12.14 -11.34 11.59
CA ILE A 38 -11.66 -12.69 11.92
C ILE A 38 -11.29 -13.45 10.65
N LYS A 39 -12.14 -13.39 9.62
CA LYS A 39 -11.87 -14.02 8.34
C LYS A 39 -10.62 -13.45 7.67
N THR A 40 -10.42 -12.13 7.71
CA THR A 40 -9.22 -11.47 7.15
C THR A 40 -7.95 -11.92 7.86
N PHE A 41 -8.01 -12.13 9.17
CA PHE A 41 -6.89 -12.69 9.92
C PHE A 41 -6.59 -14.14 9.52
N SER A 42 -7.62 -14.98 9.44
CA SER A 42 -7.47 -16.38 8.98
C SER A 42 -6.86 -16.42 7.56
N ASP A 43 -7.33 -15.55 6.67
CA ASP A 43 -6.81 -15.39 5.31
C ASP A 43 -5.32 -15.01 5.31
N LEU A 44 -4.91 -14.11 6.22
CA LEU A 44 -3.50 -13.77 6.41
C LEU A 44 -2.70 -15.00 6.80
N VAL A 45 -3.12 -15.72 7.84
CA VAL A 45 -2.41 -16.90 8.38
C VAL A 45 -2.23 -17.97 7.30
N PHE A 46 -3.32 -18.37 6.65
CA PHE A 46 -3.30 -19.44 5.63
C PHE A 46 -2.57 -19.06 4.34
N SER A 47 -2.33 -17.79 4.10
CA SER A 47 -1.61 -17.30 2.91
C SER A 47 -0.10 -17.22 3.07
N GLN A 48 0.44 -17.42 4.29
CA GLN A 48 1.87 -17.24 4.58
C GLN A 48 2.65 -18.55 4.52
N SER A 49 3.96 -18.43 4.22
CA SER A 49 4.92 -19.52 4.40
C SER A 49 5.29 -19.67 5.87
N ASP A 50 5.87 -20.83 6.24
CA ASP A 50 6.32 -21.11 7.61
C ASP A 50 7.29 -20.05 8.15
N GLU A 51 8.22 -19.56 7.34
CA GLU A 51 9.13 -18.46 7.71
C GLU A 51 8.39 -17.17 8.03
N MET A 52 7.34 -16.86 7.24
CA MET A 52 6.53 -15.67 7.47
C MET A 52 5.62 -15.83 8.69
N LEU A 53 5.16 -17.05 8.95
CA LEU A 53 4.39 -17.38 10.15
C LEU A 53 5.22 -17.18 11.42
N GLU A 54 6.52 -17.55 11.41
CA GLU A 54 7.43 -17.30 12.52
C GLU A 54 7.58 -15.79 12.80
N LYS A 55 7.75 -14.98 11.75
CA LYS A 55 7.81 -13.51 11.89
C LYS A 55 6.49 -12.93 12.37
N LEU A 56 5.36 -13.47 11.91
CA LEU A 56 4.03 -13.07 12.35
C LEU A 56 3.84 -13.30 13.85
N ASN A 57 4.32 -14.45 14.38
CA ASN A 57 4.32 -14.78 15.81
C ASN A 57 5.08 -13.78 16.67
N ASN A 58 6.15 -13.24 16.14
CA ASN A 58 7.00 -12.26 16.80
C ASN A 58 6.59 -10.82 16.48
N THR A 59 5.41 -10.62 15.88
CA THR A 59 4.89 -9.29 15.54
C THR A 59 4.14 -8.69 16.74
N ARG A 60 4.36 -7.41 16.98
CA ARG A 60 3.66 -6.68 18.05
C ARG A 60 2.15 -6.70 17.80
N GLN A 61 1.40 -7.12 18.81
CA GLN A 61 -0.05 -7.35 18.75
C GLN A 61 -0.82 -6.14 18.20
N ASN A 62 -0.58 -4.94 18.74
CA ASN A 62 -1.28 -3.74 18.29
C ASN A 62 -1.00 -3.40 16.83
N SER A 63 0.23 -3.66 16.36
CA SER A 63 0.62 -3.44 14.97
C SER A 63 -0.08 -4.44 14.04
N LEU A 64 -0.15 -5.71 14.44
CA LEU A 64 -0.86 -6.75 13.71
C LEU A 64 -2.37 -6.46 13.62
N LEU A 65 -3.02 -6.10 14.73
CA LEU A 65 -4.43 -5.74 14.76
C LEU A 65 -4.75 -4.56 13.84
N ASN A 66 -3.91 -3.52 13.84
CA ASN A 66 -4.09 -2.38 12.95
C ASN A 66 -3.94 -2.77 11.47
N ALA A 67 -3.00 -3.66 11.15
CA ALA A 67 -2.79 -4.16 9.79
C ALA A 67 -4.02 -4.93 9.28
N ILE A 68 -4.59 -5.79 10.11
CA ILE A 68 -5.78 -6.57 9.78
C ILE A 68 -7.03 -5.67 9.69
N PHE A 69 -7.14 -4.70 10.60
CA PHE A 69 -8.22 -3.71 10.57
C PHE A 69 -8.23 -2.95 9.24
N MET A 70 -7.07 -2.45 8.82
CA MET A 70 -6.91 -1.76 7.53
C MET A 70 -7.28 -2.67 6.34
N ALA A 71 -6.84 -3.93 6.34
CA ALA A 71 -7.18 -4.89 5.30
C ALA A 71 -8.70 -5.15 5.24
N THR A 72 -9.33 -5.27 6.41
CA THR A 72 -10.79 -5.50 6.54
C THR A 72 -11.60 -4.31 6.05
N GLU A 73 -11.21 -3.09 6.42
CA GLU A 73 -11.86 -1.86 5.96
C GLU A 73 -11.80 -1.70 4.43
N LEU A 74 -10.65 -2.05 3.85
CA LEU A 74 -10.46 -2.04 2.40
C LEU A 74 -11.20 -3.17 1.69
N GLY A 75 -11.61 -4.22 2.41
CA GLY A 75 -12.14 -5.45 1.82
C GLY A 75 -11.10 -6.18 0.97
N ALA A 76 -9.81 -6.05 1.30
CA ALA A 76 -8.69 -6.62 0.56
C ALA A 76 -8.29 -7.98 1.12
N SER A 77 -8.00 -8.96 0.24
CA SER A 77 -7.64 -10.32 0.59
C SER A 77 -6.13 -10.55 0.49
N PHE A 78 -5.55 -11.18 1.52
CA PHE A 78 -4.16 -11.65 1.51
C PHE A 78 -4.00 -12.86 0.57
N ALA A 79 -4.95 -13.78 0.55
CA ALA A 79 -4.91 -14.97 -0.30
C ALA A 79 -4.94 -14.60 -1.79
N LYS A 80 -5.68 -13.56 -2.16
CA LYS A 80 -5.71 -13.05 -3.55
C LYS A 80 -4.54 -12.12 -3.87
N LYS A 81 -3.64 -11.88 -2.94
CA LYS A 81 -2.51 -10.93 -3.06
C LYS A 81 -2.94 -9.49 -3.38
N GLU A 82 -4.16 -9.11 -2.98
CA GLU A 82 -4.67 -7.74 -3.08
C GLU A 82 -4.00 -6.82 -2.05
N ILE A 83 -3.56 -7.43 -0.95
CA ILE A 83 -2.77 -6.80 0.09
C ILE A 83 -1.68 -7.77 0.55
N SER A 84 -0.51 -7.25 0.87
CA SER A 84 0.63 -8.04 1.35
C SER A 84 0.99 -7.64 2.77
N PHE A 85 1.21 -8.62 3.62
CA PHE A 85 1.78 -8.45 4.96
C PHE A 85 3.31 -8.39 4.86
N ILE A 86 3.91 -7.40 5.49
CA ILE A 86 5.37 -7.27 5.57
C ILE A 86 5.76 -7.07 7.02
N PRO A 87 6.48 -8.04 7.62
CA PRO A 87 7.07 -7.89 8.93
C PRO A 87 8.26 -6.95 8.84
N TYR A 88 8.20 -5.84 9.56
CA TYR A 88 9.29 -4.88 9.65
C TYR A 88 10.02 -5.04 10.98
N GLU A 89 11.26 -5.48 10.94
CA GLU A 89 12.03 -5.75 12.14
C GLU A 89 12.36 -4.47 12.93
N ILE A 90 12.20 -4.54 14.23
CA ILE A 90 12.50 -3.45 15.14
C ILE A 90 13.97 -3.58 15.59
N PHE A 91 14.71 -2.49 15.46
CA PHE A 91 16.10 -2.41 15.88
C PHE A 91 16.23 -1.60 17.18
N LYS A 92 17.07 -2.10 18.09
CA LYS A 92 17.54 -1.34 19.24
C LYS A 92 18.88 -0.70 18.94
N LYS A 93 19.12 0.47 19.51
CA LYS A 93 20.46 1.06 19.56
C LYS A 93 21.18 0.54 20.81
N GLU A 94 22.32 -0.11 20.61
CA GLU A 94 23.21 -0.51 21.69
C GLU A 94 24.51 0.28 21.57
N SER A 95 24.93 0.94 22.67
CA SER A 95 26.22 1.61 22.75
C SER A 95 27.23 0.70 23.42
N LYS A 96 28.26 0.29 22.68
CA LYS A 96 29.39 -0.47 23.21
C LYS A 96 30.67 0.27 22.89
N ASN A 97 31.44 0.65 23.91
CA ASN A 97 32.69 1.42 23.78
C ASN A 97 32.52 2.77 23.02
N GLY A 98 31.41 3.48 23.24
CA GLY A 98 31.13 4.76 22.56
C GLY A 98 30.66 4.66 21.10
N VAL A 99 30.51 3.45 20.56
CA VAL A 99 30.01 3.22 19.21
C VAL A 99 28.57 2.72 19.28
N GLU A 100 27.63 3.50 18.71
CA GLU A 100 26.24 3.06 18.56
C GLU A 100 26.12 2.02 17.44
N LYS A 101 25.54 0.86 17.74
CA LYS A 101 25.17 -0.15 16.76
C LYS A 101 23.65 -0.42 16.81
N LYS A 102 23.06 -0.61 15.65
CA LYS A 102 21.68 -1.12 15.54
C LYS A 102 21.74 -2.65 15.67
N VAL A 103 21.02 -3.18 16.66
CA VAL A 103 20.90 -4.62 16.90
C VAL A 103 19.47 -5.03 16.63
N ALA A 104 19.30 -6.09 15.84
CA ALA A 104 18.00 -6.70 15.57
C ALA A 104 17.40 -7.27 16.85
N THR A 105 16.10 -7.04 17.05
CA THR A 105 15.41 -7.48 18.28
C THR A 105 14.69 -8.80 18.12
N GLY A 106 14.50 -9.29 16.89
CA GLY A 106 13.62 -10.42 16.57
C GLY A 106 12.13 -10.10 16.77
N VAL A 107 11.78 -8.84 17.05
CA VAL A 107 10.41 -8.36 17.18
C VAL A 107 10.06 -7.53 15.96
N TYR A 108 8.85 -7.69 15.46
CA TYR A 108 8.39 -7.06 14.21
C TYR A 108 7.20 -6.13 14.41
N ASP A 109 7.08 -5.13 13.54
CA ASP A 109 5.85 -4.39 13.28
C ASP A 109 5.20 -4.89 12.01
N ALA A 110 3.87 -4.97 12.01
CA ALA A 110 3.09 -5.29 10.82
C ALA A 110 2.95 -4.06 9.93
N ILE A 111 3.41 -4.17 8.69
CA ILE A 111 3.15 -3.21 7.62
C ILE A 111 2.35 -3.92 6.54
N VAL A 112 1.32 -3.28 6.04
CA VAL A 112 0.55 -3.79 4.91
C VAL A 112 0.77 -2.93 3.68
N ILE A 113 0.94 -3.60 2.55
CA ILE A 113 1.07 -2.96 1.24
C ILE A 113 -0.10 -3.39 0.37
N VAL A 114 -0.90 -2.41 -0.04
CA VAL A 114 -2.00 -2.64 -0.98
C VAL A 114 -1.45 -2.77 -2.40
N ASP A 115 -1.89 -3.80 -3.12
CA ASP A 115 -1.49 -4.03 -4.52
C ASP A 115 -2.06 -2.94 -5.44
N ILE A 116 -1.31 -2.58 -6.50
CA ILE A 116 -1.72 -1.52 -7.42
C ILE A 116 -2.96 -1.92 -8.23
N LYS A 117 -3.07 -3.19 -8.62
CA LYS A 117 -4.24 -3.68 -9.38
C LYS A 117 -5.50 -3.58 -8.53
N PHE A 118 -5.40 -3.92 -7.23
CA PHE A 118 -6.51 -3.77 -6.31
C PHE A 118 -6.88 -2.29 -6.12
N GLN A 119 -5.91 -1.38 -5.96
CA GLN A 119 -6.17 0.05 -5.87
C GLN A 119 -6.93 0.58 -7.10
N LYS A 120 -6.50 0.20 -8.31
CA LYS A 120 -7.19 0.53 -9.56
C LYS A 120 -8.62 0.02 -9.58
N GLN A 121 -8.83 -1.23 -9.15
CA GLN A 121 -10.18 -1.81 -9.05
C GLN A 121 -11.08 -1.06 -8.07
N GLN A 122 -10.52 -0.57 -6.94
CA GLN A 122 -11.31 0.24 -6.00
C GLN A 122 -11.71 1.58 -6.60
N ILE A 123 -10.83 2.24 -7.35
CA ILE A 123 -11.16 3.48 -8.07
C ILE A 123 -12.31 3.25 -9.06
N LEU A 124 -12.22 2.17 -9.85
CA LEU A 124 -13.27 1.81 -10.83
C LEU A 124 -14.62 1.48 -10.17
N LYS A 125 -14.65 1.12 -8.89
CA LYS A 125 -15.88 0.85 -8.13
C LYS A 125 -16.47 2.08 -7.47
N LEU A 126 -15.82 3.23 -7.52
CA LEU A 126 -16.40 4.47 -7.00
C LEU A 126 -17.68 4.78 -7.80
N LYS A 127 -18.75 5.12 -7.08
CA LYS A 127 -20.07 5.35 -7.69
C LYS A 127 -20.06 6.49 -8.72
N ASN A 128 -19.15 7.44 -8.54
CA ASN A 128 -18.97 8.57 -9.43
C ASN A 128 -17.87 8.36 -10.49
N CYS A 129 -17.30 7.16 -10.63
CA CYS A 129 -16.29 6.90 -11.65
C CYS A 129 -16.93 6.64 -13.01
N SER A 130 -16.70 7.54 -13.96
CA SER A 130 -17.04 7.35 -15.38
C SER A 130 -15.89 6.69 -16.13
N THR A 131 -14.66 7.19 -15.92
CA THR A 131 -13.47 6.66 -16.59
C THR A 131 -12.25 6.77 -15.66
N PHE A 132 -11.44 5.72 -15.66
CA PHE A 132 -10.13 5.72 -14.99
C PHE A 132 -9.11 4.95 -15.82
N PHE A 133 -7.94 5.53 -16.05
CA PHE A 133 -6.82 4.84 -16.67
C PHE A 133 -5.47 5.40 -16.21
N THR A 134 -4.43 4.63 -16.44
CA THR A 134 -3.03 5.02 -16.30
C THR A 134 -2.28 4.69 -17.59
N ALA A 135 -1.30 5.51 -17.93
CA ALA A 135 -0.47 5.33 -19.12
C ALA A 135 0.97 5.72 -18.83
N GLU A 136 1.89 5.06 -19.51
CA GLU A 136 3.28 5.48 -19.61
C GLU A 136 3.38 6.59 -20.66
N VAL A 137 4.24 7.56 -20.38
CA VAL A 137 4.58 8.63 -21.31
C VAL A 137 6.02 8.42 -21.77
N HIS A 138 6.21 8.36 -23.08
CA HIS A 138 7.51 8.05 -23.70
C HIS A 138 8.20 9.30 -24.26
N GLU A 139 9.49 9.18 -24.47
CA GLU A 139 10.31 10.26 -25.04
C GLU A 139 9.77 10.74 -26.38
N GLY A 140 9.77 12.06 -26.59
CA GLY A 140 9.21 12.72 -27.77
C GLY A 140 7.78 13.23 -27.58
N VAL A 141 7.11 12.87 -26.45
CA VAL A 141 5.85 13.49 -26.06
C VAL A 141 6.13 14.73 -25.23
N GLN A 142 5.61 15.87 -25.66
CA GLN A 142 5.60 17.09 -24.86
C GLN A 142 4.38 17.06 -23.95
N VAL A 143 4.60 17.17 -22.64
CA VAL A 143 3.55 17.26 -21.63
C VAL A 143 3.38 18.72 -21.22
N ILE A 144 2.21 19.27 -21.41
CA ILE A 144 1.87 20.65 -21.10
C ILE A 144 0.80 20.65 -20.01
N ASN A 145 1.04 21.36 -18.92
CA ASN A 145 -0.01 21.65 -17.94
C ASN A 145 -0.78 22.88 -18.45
N ASP A 146 -2.02 22.68 -18.87
CA ASP A 146 -2.91 23.77 -19.26
C ASP A 146 -3.42 24.48 -18.01
N LEU A 147 -2.86 25.62 -17.72
CA LEU A 147 -3.20 26.42 -16.53
C LEU A 147 -4.65 26.95 -16.57
N THR A 148 -5.30 26.94 -17.74
CA THR A 148 -6.69 27.41 -17.89
C THR A 148 -7.67 26.36 -17.40
N THR A 149 -7.42 25.10 -17.73
CA THR A 149 -8.28 23.96 -17.36
C THR A 149 -7.72 23.18 -16.17
N GLY A 150 -6.44 23.35 -15.84
CA GLY A 150 -5.73 22.55 -14.85
C GLY A 150 -5.38 21.13 -15.32
N ASN A 151 -5.70 20.80 -16.58
CA ASN A 151 -5.50 19.48 -17.15
C ASN A 151 -4.15 19.35 -17.88
N PHE A 152 -3.67 18.11 -18.02
CA PHE A 152 -2.50 17.82 -18.84
C PHE A 152 -2.88 17.60 -20.31
N VAL A 153 -2.14 18.25 -21.21
CA VAL A 153 -2.24 18.09 -22.67
C VAL A 153 -0.95 17.43 -23.15
N PHE A 154 -1.10 16.44 -24.01
CA PHE A 154 0.00 15.67 -24.58
C PHE A 154 0.11 15.97 -26.08
N VAL A 155 1.28 16.44 -26.51
CA VAL A 155 1.56 16.79 -27.92
C VAL A 155 2.64 15.87 -28.45
N GLY A 156 2.38 15.23 -29.59
CA GLY A 156 3.27 14.26 -30.22
C GLY A 156 2.73 12.84 -30.17
N THR A 157 3.51 11.89 -30.66
CA THR A 157 3.15 10.47 -30.67
C THR A 157 3.79 9.77 -29.49
N ASN A 158 2.97 9.10 -28.70
CA ASN A 158 3.44 8.27 -27.57
C ASN A 158 3.96 6.93 -28.11
N ASP A 159 5.21 6.91 -28.54
CA ASP A 159 5.86 5.74 -29.12
C ASP A 159 6.42 4.82 -28.03
N VAL A 160 5.75 3.68 -27.83
CA VAL A 160 6.10 2.69 -26.78
C VAL A 160 7.47 2.02 -26.97
N THR A 161 8.12 2.20 -28.13
CA THR A 161 9.48 1.70 -28.36
C THR A 161 10.55 2.61 -27.78
N LYS A 162 10.18 3.84 -27.42
CA LYS A 162 11.07 4.83 -26.82
C LYS A 162 11.13 4.72 -25.30
N PRO A 163 12.17 5.27 -24.65
CA PRO A 163 12.28 5.28 -23.19
C PRO A 163 11.07 5.93 -22.52
N THR A 164 10.61 5.34 -21.42
CA THR A 164 9.57 5.92 -20.56
C THR A 164 10.15 7.12 -19.80
N VAL A 165 9.53 8.28 -19.91
CA VAL A 165 9.93 9.54 -19.25
C VAL A 165 9.03 9.90 -18.07
N GLY A 166 7.84 9.32 -17.98
CA GLY A 166 6.91 9.58 -16.90
C GLY A 166 5.67 8.72 -16.98
N TYR A 167 4.77 8.94 -16.02
CA TYR A 167 3.48 8.27 -15.91
C TYR A 167 2.37 9.29 -15.76
N TYR A 168 1.27 8.97 -16.41
CA TYR A 168 0.05 9.77 -16.38
C TYR A 168 -1.09 8.94 -15.83
N SER A 169 -1.97 9.56 -15.04
CA SER A 169 -3.19 8.93 -14.56
C SER A 169 -4.34 9.92 -14.61
N ARG A 170 -5.50 9.44 -15.05
CA ARG A 170 -6.73 10.25 -15.19
C ARG A 170 -7.92 9.54 -14.59
N PHE A 171 -8.72 10.29 -13.87
CA PHE A 171 -10.05 9.94 -13.41
C PHE A 171 -11.04 10.97 -13.95
N VAL A 172 -12.17 10.50 -14.48
CA VAL A 172 -13.28 11.34 -14.90
C VAL A 172 -14.50 10.88 -14.11
N ASP A 173 -15.18 11.80 -13.46
CA ASP A 173 -16.39 11.46 -12.73
C ASP A 173 -17.64 11.47 -13.64
N THR A 174 -18.79 11.13 -13.07
CA THR A 174 -20.07 11.10 -13.78
C THR A 174 -20.57 12.49 -14.20
N ASP A 175 -20.06 13.55 -13.57
CA ASP A 175 -20.35 14.95 -13.92
C ASP A 175 -19.35 15.50 -14.95
N LEU A 176 -18.52 14.62 -15.53
CA LEU A 176 -17.51 14.92 -16.52
C LEU A 176 -16.35 15.80 -16.00
N MET A 177 -16.23 15.92 -14.67
CA MET A 177 -15.07 16.58 -14.08
C MET A 177 -13.83 15.69 -14.24
N VAL A 178 -12.74 16.30 -14.68
CA VAL A 178 -11.47 15.62 -14.95
C VAL A 178 -10.50 15.88 -13.80
N TYR A 179 -9.95 14.80 -13.27
CA TYR A 179 -8.86 14.81 -12.30
C TYR A 179 -7.71 14.04 -12.92
N ASP A 180 -6.61 14.71 -13.17
CA ASP A 180 -5.47 14.03 -13.76
C ASP A 180 -4.15 14.47 -13.13
N ILE A 181 -3.15 13.63 -13.30
CA ILE A 181 -1.80 13.86 -12.81
C ILE A 181 -0.79 13.26 -13.77
N PHE A 182 0.23 14.03 -14.08
CA PHE A 182 1.45 13.54 -14.70
C PHE A 182 2.60 13.72 -13.73
N MET A 183 3.48 12.70 -13.67
CA MET A 183 4.73 12.77 -12.94
C MET A 183 5.85 12.22 -13.79
N SER A 184 6.93 12.96 -13.91
CA SER A 184 8.17 12.46 -14.51
C SER A 184 8.77 11.32 -13.68
N CYS A 185 9.57 10.46 -14.30
CA CYS A 185 10.27 9.40 -13.57
C CYS A 185 11.13 9.94 -12.43
N ALA A 186 11.75 11.10 -12.62
CA ALA A 186 12.56 11.76 -11.58
C ALA A 186 11.71 12.18 -10.38
N GLU A 187 10.56 12.84 -10.60
CA GLU A 187 9.62 13.23 -9.53
C GLU A 187 9.06 12.04 -8.78
N ILE A 188 8.75 10.94 -9.50
CA ILE A 188 8.28 9.70 -8.89
C ILE A 188 9.33 9.14 -7.94
N ILE A 189 10.59 9.07 -8.37
CA ILE A 189 11.70 8.57 -7.56
C ILE A 189 11.91 9.47 -6.34
N ASP A 190 11.90 10.78 -6.51
CA ASP A 190 12.08 11.71 -5.40
C ASP A 190 10.97 11.56 -4.35
N ARG A 191 9.73 11.43 -4.77
CA ARG A 191 8.63 11.15 -3.83
C ARG A 191 8.75 9.77 -3.16
N ALA A 192 9.19 8.76 -3.92
CA ALA A 192 9.35 7.40 -3.39
C ALA A 192 10.43 7.33 -2.30
N LYS A 193 11.48 8.15 -2.35
CA LYS A 193 12.56 8.20 -1.34
C LYS A 193 12.05 8.46 0.09
N TYR A 194 10.92 9.14 0.23
CA TYR A 194 10.30 9.37 1.55
C TYR A 194 9.56 8.16 2.11
N SER A 195 9.41 7.09 1.33
CA SER A 195 8.80 5.85 1.81
C SER A 195 9.83 5.04 2.61
N PRO A 196 9.49 4.55 3.82
CA PRO A 196 10.35 3.63 4.57
C PRO A 196 10.70 2.34 3.80
N GLN A 197 9.92 2.02 2.78
CA GLN A 197 10.06 0.83 1.94
C GLN A 197 10.81 1.09 0.63
N PHE A 198 11.35 2.31 0.46
CA PHE A 198 12.09 2.67 -0.74
C PHE A 198 13.30 1.76 -0.93
N LYS A 199 13.37 1.15 -2.10
CA LYS A 199 14.54 0.42 -2.59
C LYS A 199 14.87 0.94 -3.98
N GLU A 200 16.01 1.54 -4.15
CA GLU A 200 16.44 2.13 -5.43
C GLU A 200 16.36 1.12 -6.58
N SER A 201 16.65 -0.17 -6.31
CA SER A 201 16.53 -1.24 -7.30
C SER A 201 15.14 -1.36 -7.94
N ASN A 202 14.08 -1.00 -7.22
CA ASN A 202 12.71 -1.05 -7.72
C ASN A 202 12.40 0.05 -8.75
N TYR A 203 13.27 1.05 -8.89
CA TYR A 203 13.09 2.23 -9.73
C TYR A 203 14.15 2.36 -10.83
N LYS A 204 15.00 1.33 -11.02
CA LYS A 204 16.04 1.33 -12.08
C LYS A 204 15.46 1.17 -13.48
N GLN A 205 14.37 0.42 -13.61
CA GLN A 205 13.65 0.25 -14.87
C GLN A 205 12.46 1.22 -14.86
N TYR A 206 12.36 2.07 -15.87
CA TYR A 206 11.29 3.08 -15.96
C TYR A 206 10.03 2.54 -16.63
N GLY A 207 10.15 1.79 -17.71
CA GLY A 207 9.01 1.21 -18.42
C GLY A 207 8.41 -0.02 -17.72
N ASN A 208 7.10 -0.21 -17.81
CA ASN A 208 6.33 -1.29 -17.19
C ASN A 208 6.62 -1.45 -15.68
N ASN A 209 6.82 -0.32 -14.98
CA ASN A 209 7.22 -0.33 -13.59
C ASN A 209 6.02 -0.11 -12.63
N PRO A 210 5.53 -1.18 -11.98
CA PRO A 210 4.36 -1.08 -11.08
C PRO A 210 4.64 -0.22 -9.84
N HIS A 211 5.90 -0.06 -9.43
CA HIS A 211 6.25 0.82 -8.31
C HIS A 211 6.08 2.29 -8.69
N MET A 212 6.48 2.67 -9.90
CA MET A 212 6.29 4.03 -10.42
C MET A 212 4.81 4.34 -10.62
N GLU A 213 4.09 3.47 -11.30
CA GLU A 213 2.65 3.59 -11.52
C GLU A 213 1.89 3.76 -10.20
N LYS A 214 2.24 2.97 -9.18
CA LYS A 214 1.62 3.04 -7.85
C LYS A 214 1.79 4.42 -7.18
N VAL A 215 2.93 5.08 -7.37
CA VAL A 215 3.14 6.43 -6.84
C VAL A 215 2.19 7.41 -7.50
N VAL A 216 2.03 7.35 -8.82
CA VAL A 216 1.15 8.25 -9.58
C VAL A 216 -0.32 8.04 -9.21
N VAL A 217 -0.79 6.79 -9.21
CA VAL A 217 -2.17 6.44 -8.82
C VAL A 217 -2.49 6.92 -7.40
N ARG A 218 -1.59 6.72 -6.44
CA ARG A 218 -1.77 7.20 -5.06
C ARG A 218 -1.85 8.72 -4.96
N ASN A 219 -1.13 9.44 -5.80
CA ASN A 219 -1.21 10.90 -5.82
C ASN A 219 -2.51 11.37 -6.48
N LEU A 220 -2.97 10.70 -7.53
CA LEU A 220 -4.28 10.96 -8.12
C LEU A 220 -5.41 10.75 -7.09
N MET A 221 -5.39 9.65 -6.33
CA MET A 221 -6.39 9.38 -5.29
C MET A 221 -6.50 10.46 -4.21
N LYS A 222 -5.50 11.31 -4.04
CA LYS A 222 -5.54 12.43 -3.08
C LYS A 222 -6.30 13.64 -3.58
N ILE A 223 -6.53 13.73 -4.88
CA ILE A 223 -7.21 14.87 -5.51
C ILE A 223 -8.62 14.52 -6.00
N ILE A 224 -8.95 13.22 -6.06
CA ILE A 224 -10.33 12.76 -6.29
C ILE A 224 -11.15 13.03 -5.02
N PRO A 225 -12.36 13.66 -5.11
CA PRO A 225 -13.19 13.99 -3.98
C PRO A 225 -13.79 12.79 -3.26
#